data_49da1e4432a6f76522bdfc37572d4979
#
_entry.id   49da1e4432a6f76522bdfc37572d4979
#
_cell.length_a   1.000
_cell.length_b   1.000
_cell.length_c   1.000
_cell.angle_alpha   90.00
_cell.angle_beta   90.00
_cell.angle_gamma   90.00
#
_symmetry.space_group_name_H-M   'P 1'
#
loop_
_entity.id
_entity.type
_entity.pdbx_description
1 polymer ?
#
loop_
_entity_poly.entity_id
_entity_poly.type
_entity_poly.pdbx_seq_one_letter_code
_entity_poly.pdbx_strand_id
1 'polypeptide(L)'
;MSRNLPESEGVSGNLPGREGVSLDLSHIDAWVFDLDDTLYPPEQGVMGLVQARINAFMVDAVGLPADEAKVLQKQFLTEYGTSLAGLMANYAVDPAKFLREVHDVPLDSLEPNPRLADVLAGLPGRKFVLTNGARCHASRVLDRIGVTTLFDGVFAIEDMDLTPKPAPSTYRHFVERFAIDAHRAVFFEDTPRNLQPARSLGMATVLIGDGHGHEIGPWVDATAPDLLDFLTPYALKAAA
;
A
#
# COMPACT_ATOMS: atom_id res chain seq x y z
N MET A 1 -0.21 21.31 -53.71
CA MET A 1 0.84 20.38 -53.25
C MET A 1 0.69 20.30 -51.73
N SER A 2 -0.15 19.37 -51.31
CA SER A 2 -0.40 19.09 -49.89
C SER A 2 0.60 18.07 -49.39
N ARG A 3 1.36 18.41 -48.34
CA ARG A 3 2.28 17.47 -47.69
C ARG A 3 1.51 16.80 -46.54
N ASN A 4 1.33 15.49 -46.68
CA ASN A 4 0.88 14.63 -45.60
C ASN A 4 1.97 14.53 -44.53
N LEU A 5 1.61 14.82 -43.28
CA LEU A 5 2.40 14.49 -42.10
C LEU A 5 2.13 13.01 -41.75
N PRO A 6 3.12 12.23 -41.33
CA PRO A 6 2.90 10.85 -40.91
C PRO A 6 2.18 10.83 -39.55
N GLU A 7 1.21 9.95 -39.45
CA GLU A 7 0.50 9.60 -38.20
C GLU A 7 1.53 8.98 -37.21
N SER A 8 1.54 9.48 -36.01
CA SER A 8 2.31 8.89 -34.90
C SER A 8 1.69 7.56 -34.50
N GLU A 9 2.32 6.47 -34.86
CA GLU A 9 2.01 5.15 -34.30
C GLU A 9 2.26 5.20 -32.79
N GLY A 10 1.18 5.08 -32.02
CA GLY A 10 1.23 4.86 -30.57
C GLY A 10 1.91 3.52 -30.29
N VAL A 11 3.16 3.57 -29.85
CA VAL A 11 3.85 2.39 -29.32
C VAL A 11 3.21 2.06 -27.96
N SER A 12 2.20 1.20 -27.99
CA SER A 12 1.72 0.46 -26.82
C SER A 12 2.86 -0.48 -26.40
N GLY A 13 3.70 0.01 -25.51
CA GLY A 13 4.76 -0.78 -24.88
C GLY A 13 4.17 -1.77 -23.90
N ASN A 14 3.68 -2.89 -24.42
CA ASN A 14 3.39 -4.07 -23.62
C ASN A 14 4.74 -4.65 -23.19
N LEU A 15 5.19 -4.35 -21.95
CA LEU A 15 6.32 -5.04 -21.35
C LEU A 15 5.96 -6.53 -21.27
N PRO A 16 6.86 -7.46 -21.66
CA PRO A 16 6.57 -8.89 -21.59
C PRO A 16 6.23 -9.24 -20.15
N GLY A 17 5.00 -9.73 -19.93
CA GLY A 17 4.47 -10.07 -18.64
C GLY A 17 5.39 -11.03 -17.89
N ARG A 18 5.73 -10.67 -16.66
CA ARG A 18 6.25 -11.59 -15.65
C ARG A 18 5.09 -12.36 -14.98
N GLU A 19 4.00 -12.59 -15.72
CA GLU A 19 2.92 -13.46 -15.28
C GLU A 19 3.45 -14.89 -15.18
N GLY A 20 3.37 -15.48 -14.00
CA GLY A 20 3.70 -16.90 -13.77
C GLY A 20 5.14 -17.20 -13.32
N VAL A 21 5.98 -16.20 -13.00
CA VAL A 21 7.25 -16.48 -12.31
C VAL A 21 6.97 -16.82 -10.85
N SER A 22 7.09 -18.11 -10.50
CA SER A 22 7.08 -18.54 -9.09
C SER A 22 8.30 -17.93 -8.40
N LEU A 23 8.08 -16.93 -7.55
CA LEU A 23 9.14 -16.35 -6.73
C LEU A 23 9.54 -17.39 -5.66
N ASP A 24 10.84 -17.67 -5.50
CA ASP A 24 11.29 -18.55 -4.42
C ASP A 24 11.29 -17.78 -3.09
N LEU A 25 10.27 -18.02 -2.29
CA LEU A 25 10.10 -17.44 -0.95
C LEU A 25 10.38 -18.44 0.18
N SER A 26 11.04 -19.57 -0.11
CA SER A 26 11.32 -20.63 0.88
C SER A 26 12.24 -20.18 2.03
N HIS A 27 13.02 -19.12 1.80
CA HIS A 27 13.95 -18.54 2.77
C HIS A 27 13.31 -17.39 3.58
N ILE A 28 12.08 -16.99 3.27
CA ILE A 28 11.40 -15.87 3.90
C ILE A 28 10.89 -16.25 5.30
N ASP A 29 11.16 -15.38 6.27
CA ASP A 29 10.66 -15.48 7.64
C ASP A 29 9.94 -14.20 8.14
N ALA A 30 9.85 -13.17 7.28
CA ALA A 30 9.09 -11.95 7.54
C ALA A 30 8.21 -11.58 6.33
N TRP A 31 6.90 -11.62 6.53
CA TRP A 31 5.88 -11.27 5.54
C TRP A 31 5.32 -9.90 5.87
N VAL A 32 5.55 -8.94 5.01
CA VAL A 32 5.14 -7.55 5.21
C VAL A 32 4.04 -7.21 4.23
N PHE A 33 2.98 -6.61 4.72
CA PHE A 33 1.81 -6.26 3.90
C PHE A 33 1.49 -4.77 4.05
N ASP A 34 1.22 -4.10 2.96
CA ASP A 34 0.39 -2.91 3.05
C ASP A 34 -1.03 -3.31 3.49
N LEU A 35 -1.84 -2.34 3.88
CA LEU A 35 -3.17 -2.56 4.41
C LEU A 35 -4.24 -2.35 3.34
N ASP A 36 -4.39 -1.08 2.96
CA ASP A 36 -5.51 -0.62 2.13
C ASP A 36 -5.28 -1.04 0.67
N ASP A 37 -6.33 -1.58 0.04
CA ASP A 37 -6.30 -2.11 -1.33
C ASP A 37 -5.26 -3.24 -1.56
N THR A 38 -4.64 -3.76 -0.45
CA THR A 38 -3.73 -4.91 -0.46
C THR A 38 -4.28 -6.10 0.35
N LEU A 39 -4.59 -5.94 1.66
CA LEU A 39 -5.18 -7.00 2.49
C LEU A 39 -6.68 -7.21 2.21
N TYR A 40 -7.31 -6.29 1.57
CA TYR A 40 -8.65 -6.37 1.02
C TYR A 40 -8.66 -5.69 -0.35
N PRO A 41 -9.52 -6.13 -1.29
CA PRO A 41 -9.50 -5.59 -2.65
C PRO A 41 -10.15 -4.20 -2.74
N PRO A 42 -9.73 -3.33 -3.69
CA PRO A 42 -10.22 -1.96 -3.86
C PRO A 42 -11.73 -1.88 -4.14
N GLU A 43 -12.35 -2.94 -4.64
CA GLU A 43 -13.79 -3.05 -4.90
C GLU A 43 -14.64 -2.93 -3.63
N GLN A 44 -14.04 -3.13 -2.44
CA GLN A 44 -14.70 -2.89 -1.15
C GLN A 44 -14.97 -1.39 -0.90
N GLY A 45 -14.30 -0.50 -1.63
CA GLY A 45 -14.61 0.93 -1.70
C GLY A 45 -14.22 1.75 -0.47
N VAL A 46 -13.48 1.19 0.50
CA VAL A 46 -13.08 1.90 1.73
C VAL A 46 -12.19 3.11 1.43
N MET A 47 -11.20 2.93 0.54
CA MET A 47 -10.31 4.03 0.17
C MET A 47 -11.04 5.17 -0.55
N GLY A 48 -12.12 4.89 -1.26
CA GLY A 48 -13.00 5.92 -1.84
C GLY A 48 -13.63 6.81 -0.75
N LEU A 49 -14.05 6.22 0.37
CA LEU A 49 -14.60 6.96 1.52
C LEU A 49 -13.51 7.78 2.23
N VAL A 50 -12.33 7.21 2.44
CA VAL A 50 -11.18 7.92 3.02
C VAL A 50 -10.78 9.11 2.13
N GLN A 51 -10.68 8.92 0.80
CA GLN A 51 -10.38 10.00 -0.14
C GLN A 51 -11.41 11.14 -0.11
N ALA A 52 -12.70 10.81 0.03
CA ALA A 52 -13.74 11.82 0.18
C ALA A 52 -13.56 12.63 1.48
N ARG A 53 -13.20 11.98 2.60
CA ARG A 53 -12.90 12.64 3.88
C ARG A 53 -11.64 13.51 3.78
N ILE A 54 -10.57 13.02 3.14
CA ILE A 54 -9.35 13.81 2.90
C ILE A 54 -9.68 15.07 2.11
N ASN A 55 -10.48 14.95 1.03
CA ASN A 55 -10.88 16.11 0.23
C ASN A 55 -11.70 17.12 1.05
N ALA A 56 -12.65 16.67 1.85
CA ALA A 56 -13.43 17.52 2.74
C ALA A 56 -12.53 18.25 3.76
N PHE A 57 -11.59 17.53 4.40
CA PHE A 57 -10.63 18.13 5.32
C PHE A 57 -9.75 19.17 4.63
N MET A 58 -9.30 18.90 3.40
CA MET A 58 -8.50 19.86 2.63
C MET A 58 -9.28 21.12 2.32
N VAL A 59 -10.54 21.03 1.90
CA VAL A 59 -11.41 22.21 1.68
C VAL A 59 -11.43 23.10 2.92
N ASP A 60 -11.64 22.49 4.09
CA ASP A 60 -11.69 23.24 5.36
C ASP A 60 -10.33 23.82 5.75
N ALA A 61 -9.25 23.05 5.57
CA ALA A 61 -7.90 23.45 6.00
C ALA A 61 -7.27 24.52 5.10
N VAL A 62 -7.50 24.46 3.78
CA VAL A 62 -6.88 25.37 2.81
C VAL A 62 -7.80 26.51 2.39
N GLY A 63 -9.12 26.40 2.62
CA GLY A 63 -10.09 27.42 2.26
C GLY A 63 -10.34 27.56 0.75
N LEU A 64 -10.06 26.50 -0.04
CA LEU A 64 -10.26 26.47 -1.49
C LEU A 64 -11.59 25.77 -1.84
N PRO A 65 -12.18 26.07 -3.03
CA PRO A 65 -13.26 25.27 -3.58
C PRO A 65 -12.88 23.78 -3.73
N ALA A 66 -13.85 22.89 -3.68
CA ALA A 66 -13.63 21.44 -3.64
C ALA A 66 -12.84 20.88 -4.86
N ASP A 67 -13.05 21.43 -6.05
CA ASP A 67 -12.33 21.08 -7.27
C ASP A 67 -10.87 21.52 -7.23
N GLU A 68 -10.60 22.73 -6.73
CA GLU A 68 -9.22 23.23 -6.53
C GLU A 68 -8.50 22.45 -5.41
N ALA A 69 -9.19 22.18 -4.30
CA ALA A 69 -8.66 21.36 -3.21
C ALA A 69 -8.28 19.95 -3.70
N LYS A 70 -9.06 19.35 -4.59
CA LYS A 70 -8.75 18.05 -5.21
C LYS A 70 -7.52 18.10 -6.12
N VAL A 71 -7.30 19.19 -6.84
CA VAL A 71 -6.07 19.41 -7.64
C VAL A 71 -4.87 19.51 -6.72
N LEU A 72 -4.97 20.32 -5.66
CA LEU A 72 -3.91 20.46 -4.65
C LEU A 72 -3.61 19.15 -3.93
N GLN A 73 -4.62 18.34 -3.64
CA GLN A 73 -4.45 16.99 -3.08
C GLN A 73 -3.57 16.10 -3.97
N LYS A 74 -3.84 16.09 -5.28
CA LYS A 74 -3.02 15.33 -6.25
C LYS A 74 -1.59 15.83 -6.31
N GLN A 75 -1.39 17.15 -6.25
CA GLN A 75 -0.07 17.74 -6.17
C GLN A 75 0.67 17.26 -4.91
N PHE A 76 0.03 17.30 -3.73
CA PHE A 76 0.62 16.84 -2.49
C PHE A 76 0.98 15.34 -2.51
N LEU A 77 0.13 14.51 -3.09
CA LEU A 77 0.45 13.09 -3.29
C LEU A 77 1.71 12.87 -4.14
N THR A 78 1.91 13.72 -5.15
CA THR A 78 3.07 13.64 -6.04
C THR A 78 4.34 14.17 -5.37
N GLU A 79 4.26 15.33 -4.69
CA GLU A 79 5.43 16.05 -4.14
C GLU A 79 5.85 15.53 -2.76
N TYR A 80 4.89 15.12 -1.92
CA TYR A 80 5.12 14.78 -0.51
C TYR A 80 4.76 13.32 -0.16
N GLY A 81 4.21 12.57 -1.09
CA GLY A 81 3.81 11.17 -0.88
C GLY A 81 2.43 10.98 -0.25
N THR A 82 1.94 11.94 0.57
CA THR A 82 0.59 11.94 1.14
C THR A 82 0.01 13.35 1.23
N SER A 83 -1.33 13.44 1.30
CA SER A 83 -2.03 14.71 1.54
C SER A 83 -1.63 15.33 2.89
N LEU A 84 -1.46 14.51 3.94
CA LEU A 84 -1.04 14.98 5.26
C LEU A 84 0.34 15.63 5.22
N ALA A 85 1.32 14.98 4.59
CA ALA A 85 2.67 15.53 4.49
C ALA A 85 2.68 16.88 3.74
N GLY A 86 1.91 16.99 2.66
CA GLY A 86 1.74 18.25 1.94
C GLY A 86 1.04 19.33 2.78
N LEU A 87 -0.01 18.98 3.52
CA LEU A 87 -0.69 19.91 4.44
C LEU A 87 0.25 20.40 5.55
N MET A 88 1.01 19.49 6.17
CA MET A 88 1.97 19.86 7.23
C MET A 88 3.09 20.79 6.73
N ALA A 89 3.52 20.59 5.49
CA ALA A 89 4.59 21.42 4.90
C ALA A 89 4.12 22.84 4.53
N ASN A 90 2.84 23.03 4.20
CA ASN A 90 2.32 24.26 3.62
C ASN A 90 1.26 24.96 4.46
N TYR A 91 0.64 24.26 5.43
CA TYR A 91 -0.46 24.75 6.25
C TYR A 91 -0.28 24.36 7.72
N ALA A 92 -0.82 25.17 8.63
CA ALA A 92 -0.81 24.86 10.05
C ALA A 92 -1.95 23.90 10.40
N VAL A 93 -1.74 22.61 10.19
CA VAL A 93 -2.72 21.56 10.50
C VAL A 93 -2.29 20.71 11.69
N ASP A 94 -3.25 20.25 12.48
CA ASP A 94 -3.01 19.22 13.51
C ASP A 94 -3.06 17.83 12.87
N PRO A 95 -1.92 17.11 12.78
CA PRO A 95 -1.87 15.79 12.15
C PRO A 95 -2.76 14.77 12.88
N ALA A 96 -2.87 14.85 14.21
CA ALA A 96 -3.71 13.94 14.95
C ALA A 96 -5.21 14.15 14.65
N LYS A 97 -5.63 15.42 14.47
CA LYS A 97 -6.99 15.73 14.02
C LYS A 97 -7.23 15.17 12.62
N PHE A 98 -6.31 15.43 11.67
CA PHE A 98 -6.41 14.91 10.31
C PHE A 98 -6.60 13.39 10.32
N LEU A 99 -5.69 12.65 10.96
CA LEU A 99 -5.70 11.20 10.98
C LEU A 99 -6.99 10.63 11.58
N ARG A 100 -7.53 11.25 12.63
CA ARG A 100 -8.82 10.83 13.20
C ARG A 100 -9.98 11.06 12.23
N GLU A 101 -10.09 12.26 11.65
CA GLU A 101 -11.25 12.64 10.85
C GLU A 101 -11.33 11.94 9.50
N VAL A 102 -10.17 11.76 8.83
CA VAL A 102 -10.15 11.13 7.49
C VAL A 102 -10.37 9.63 7.54
N HIS A 103 -10.01 8.98 8.65
CA HIS A 103 -10.19 7.55 8.85
C HIS A 103 -11.49 7.19 9.60
N ASP A 104 -12.29 8.17 10.01
CA ASP A 104 -13.62 7.92 10.60
C ASP A 104 -14.65 7.64 9.50
N VAL A 105 -14.48 6.49 8.85
CA VAL A 105 -15.36 6.00 7.79
C VAL A 105 -16.03 4.69 8.22
N PRO A 106 -17.25 4.40 7.72
CA PRO A 106 -17.85 3.09 7.91
C PRO A 106 -17.06 2.02 7.18
N LEU A 107 -16.94 0.84 7.81
CA LEU A 107 -16.27 -0.34 7.24
C LEU A 107 -17.27 -1.47 6.95
N ASP A 108 -18.55 -1.12 6.74
CA ASP A 108 -19.62 -2.12 6.56
C ASP A 108 -19.46 -2.93 5.27
N SER A 109 -18.74 -2.38 4.27
CA SER A 109 -18.41 -3.07 3.04
C SER A 109 -17.34 -4.15 3.21
N LEU A 110 -16.53 -4.09 4.29
CA LEU A 110 -15.55 -5.13 4.58
C LEU A 110 -16.27 -6.30 5.27
N GLU A 111 -16.06 -7.50 4.73
CA GLU A 111 -16.53 -8.73 5.32
C GLU A 111 -15.37 -9.55 5.91
N PRO A 112 -15.60 -10.35 6.97
CA PRO A 112 -14.61 -11.29 7.46
C PRO A 112 -14.12 -12.20 6.33
N ASN A 113 -12.80 -12.38 6.22
CA ASN A 113 -12.19 -13.23 5.20
C ASN A 113 -11.49 -14.46 5.81
N PRO A 114 -12.24 -15.54 6.12
CA PRO A 114 -11.67 -16.73 6.75
C PRO A 114 -10.62 -17.42 5.88
N ARG A 115 -10.75 -17.36 4.55
CA ARG A 115 -9.72 -17.92 3.65
C ARG A 115 -8.41 -17.18 3.77
N LEU A 116 -8.42 -15.85 3.85
CA LEU A 116 -7.21 -15.05 4.08
C LEU A 116 -6.63 -15.37 5.46
N ALA A 117 -7.47 -15.51 6.48
CA ALA A 117 -7.02 -15.89 7.82
C ALA A 117 -6.34 -17.26 7.83
N ASP A 118 -6.91 -18.27 7.20
CA ASP A 118 -6.32 -19.61 7.08
C ASP A 118 -4.98 -19.58 6.34
N VAL A 119 -4.90 -18.84 5.23
CA VAL A 119 -3.66 -18.72 4.44
C VAL A 119 -2.59 -17.99 5.25
N LEU A 120 -2.91 -16.86 5.89
CA LEU A 120 -1.97 -16.13 6.73
C LEU A 120 -1.48 -16.98 7.91
N ALA A 121 -2.37 -17.77 8.55
CA ALA A 121 -2.01 -18.68 9.62
C ALA A 121 -1.07 -19.80 9.15
N GLY A 122 -1.20 -20.23 7.89
CA GLY A 122 -0.35 -21.25 7.27
C GLY A 122 1.03 -20.75 6.81
N LEU A 123 1.26 -19.44 6.72
CA LEU A 123 2.56 -18.90 6.33
C LEU A 123 3.58 -19.04 7.47
N PRO A 124 4.82 -19.50 7.19
CA PRO A 124 5.87 -19.58 8.20
C PRO A 124 6.39 -18.21 8.61
N GLY A 125 6.90 -18.09 9.85
CA GLY A 125 7.54 -16.86 10.32
C GLY A 125 6.56 -15.75 10.72
N ARG A 126 7.08 -14.52 10.81
CA ARG A 126 6.37 -13.35 11.35
C ARG A 126 5.64 -12.58 10.26
N LYS A 127 4.55 -11.93 10.63
CA LYS A 127 3.71 -11.14 9.72
C LYS A 127 3.53 -9.72 10.25
N PHE A 128 3.66 -8.74 9.36
CA PHE A 128 3.62 -7.33 9.73
C PHE A 128 2.76 -6.54 8.75
N VAL A 129 2.12 -5.50 9.26
CA VAL A 129 1.49 -4.47 8.43
C VAL A 129 2.38 -3.24 8.41
N LEU A 130 2.60 -2.67 7.21
CA LEU A 130 3.33 -1.42 6.97
C LEU A 130 2.44 -0.48 6.14
N THR A 131 1.72 0.44 6.79
CA THR A 131 0.69 1.29 6.15
C THR A 131 0.91 2.78 6.35
N ASN A 132 0.57 3.59 5.33
CA ASN A 132 0.47 5.05 5.45
C ASN A 132 -0.83 5.49 6.16
N GLY A 133 -1.72 4.57 6.45
CA GLY A 133 -2.94 4.82 7.24
C GLY A 133 -2.64 5.00 8.72
N ALA A 134 -3.62 5.56 9.44
CA ALA A 134 -3.54 5.71 10.90
C ALA A 134 -3.66 4.35 11.61
N ARG A 135 -3.01 4.22 12.78
CA ARG A 135 -3.07 3.01 13.60
C ARG A 135 -4.50 2.60 13.95
N CYS A 136 -5.36 3.57 14.28
CA CYS A 136 -6.76 3.29 14.61
C CYS A 136 -7.52 2.75 13.39
N HIS A 137 -7.23 3.21 12.17
CA HIS A 137 -7.78 2.68 10.93
C HIS A 137 -7.31 1.25 10.72
N ALA A 138 -6.00 1.01 10.78
CA ALA A 138 -5.42 -0.32 10.62
C ALA A 138 -6.03 -1.34 11.58
N SER A 139 -6.18 -0.98 12.87
CA SER A 139 -6.81 -1.86 13.85
C SER A 139 -8.25 -2.22 13.47
N ARG A 140 -9.05 -1.22 13.09
CA ARG A 140 -10.47 -1.43 12.72
C ARG A 140 -10.60 -2.31 11.46
N VAL A 141 -9.74 -2.10 10.45
CA VAL A 141 -9.73 -2.90 9.22
C VAL A 141 -9.35 -4.35 9.54
N LEU A 142 -8.24 -4.58 10.26
CA LEU A 142 -7.78 -5.93 10.62
C LEU A 142 -8.82 -6.68 11.46
N ASP A 143 -9.48 -6.00 12.41
CA ASP A 143 -10.56 -6.57 13.20
C ASP A 143 -11.75 -6.94 12.32
N ARG A 144 -12.11 -6.07 11.38
CA ARG A 144 -13.27 -6.28 10.50
C ARG A 144 -13.08 -7.44 9.55
N ILE A 145 -11.88 -7.60 8.96
CA ILE A 145 -11.58 -8.75 8.08
C ILE A 145 -11.18 -10.02 8.85
N GLY A 146 -11.04 -9.94 10.19
CA GLY A 146 -10.86 -11.09 11.08
C GLY A 146 -9.43 -11.64 11.15
N VAL A 147 -8.40 -10.80 10.96
CA VAL A 147 -6.99 -11.26 10.89
C VAL A 147 -6.06 -10.61 11.94
N THR A 148 -6.58 -9.79 12.85
CA THR A 148 -5.78 -9.01 13.82
C THR A 148 -4.75 -9.84 14.56
N THR A 149 -5.14 -11.03 15.06
CA THR A 149 -4.27 -11.89 15.88
C THR A 149 -3.18 -12.62 15.10
N LEU A 150 -3.18 -12.50 13.78
CA LEU A 150 -2.20 -13.15 12.89
C LEU A 150 -0.98 -12.29 12.60
N PHE A 151 -1.02 -11.01 13.00
CA PHE A 151 0.09 -10.08 12.79
C PHE A 151 0.91 -9.87 14.06
N ASP A 152 2.24 -9.96 13.92
CA ASP A 152 3.22 -9.73 14.99
C ASP A 152 3.43 -8.24 15.26
N GLY A 153 3.03 -7.37 14.32
CA GLY A 153 3.09 -5.93 14.50
C GLY A 153 2.45 -5.14 13.36
N VAL A 154 2.03 -3.92 13.72
CA VAL A 154 1.52 -2.92 12.79
C VAL A 154 2.42 -1.69 12.88
N PHE A 155 2.94 -1.23 11.77
CA PHE A 155 3.74 -0.01 11.62
C PHE A 155 2.91 0.98 10.80
N ALA A 156 2.28 1.90 11.49
CA ALA A 156 1.38 2.89 10.93
C ALA A 156 2.08 4.25 10.78
N ILE A 157 1.41 5.23 10.19
CA ILE A 157 1.99 6.55 9.92
C ILE A 157 2.52 7.25 11.18
N GLU A 158 1.92 6.98 12.36
CA GLU A 158 2.39 7.51 13.64
C GLU A 158 3.76 6.94 14.05
N ASP A 159 4.08 5.69 13.70
CA ASP A 159 5.39 5.07 13.96
C ASP A 159 6.47 5.54 12.99
N MET A 160 6.08 6.17 11.89
CA MET A 160 6.95 6.70 10.85
C MET A 160 7.37 8.15 11.11
N ASP A 161 7.08 8.71 12.29
CA ASP A 161 7.21 10.13 12.56
C ASP A 161 6.52 11.01 11.49
N LEU A 162 5.36 10.53 11.01
CA LEU A 162 4.57 11.13 9.92
C LEU A 162 5.31 11.25 8.58
N THR A 163 6.38 10.49 8.39
CA THR A 163 7.14 10.39 7.14
C THR A 163 6.65 9.16 6.35
N PRO A 164 5.79 9.33 5.34
CA PRO A 164 5.09 8.21 4.70
C PRO A 164 6.00 7.39 3.77
N LYS A 165 5.56 6.19 3.42
CA LYS A 165 6.02 5.50 2.21
C LYS A 165 5.81 6.43 0.99
N PRO A 166 6.77 6.53 0.04
CA PRO A 166 7.96 5.69 -0.14
C PRO A 166 9.27 6.26 0.45
N ALA A 167 9.24 7.07 1.51
CA ALA A 167 10.48 7.60 2.10
C ALA A 167 11.40 6.46 2.57
N PRO A 168 12.69 6.38 2.14
CA PRO A 168 13.58 5.28 2.51
C PRO A 168 13.85 5.17 4.02
N SER A 169 13.74 6.28 4.77
CA SER A 169 13.85 6.30 6.23
C SER A 169 12.78 5.45 6.90
N THR A 170 11.56 5.48 6.39
CA THR A 170 10.42 4.71 6.90
C THR A 170 10.70 3.21 6.90
N TYR A 171 11.26 2.69 5.80
CA TYR A 171 11.58 1.26 5.67
C TYR A 171 12.75 0.85 6.57
N ARG A 172 13.79 1.70 6.71
CA ARG A 172 14.88 1.44 7.67
C ARG A 172 14.36 1.40 9.11
N HIS A 173 13.51 2.37 9.48
CA HIS A 173 12.90 2.43 10.81
C HIS A 173 12.04 1.19 11.08
N PHE A 174 11.28 0.74 10.07
CA PHE A 174 10.46 -0.47 10.16
C PHE A 174 11.32 -1.72 10.40
N VAL A 175 12.36 -1.96 9.61
CA VAL A 175 13.21 -3.16 9.78
C VAL A 175 13.99 -3.14 11.11
N GLU A 176 14.44 -1.97 11.53
CA GLU A 176 15.09 -1.78 12.83
C GLU A 176 14.12 -2.04 14.01
N ARG A 177 12.91 -1.47 13.94
CA ARG A 177 11.88 -1.58 14.99
C ARG A 177 11.48 -3.02 15.28
N PHE A 178 11.40 -3.85 14.25
CA PHE A 178 10.97 -5.25 14.36
C PHE A 178 12.11 -6.25 14.24
N ALA A 179 13.36 -5.79 14.15
CA ALA A 179 14.54 -6.63 13.94
C ALA A 179 14.36 -7.62 12.78
N ILE A 180 14.02 -7.08 11.60
CA ILE A 180 13.79 -7.85 10.39
C ILE A 180 15.09 -7.88 9.57
N ASP A 181 15.47 -9.08 9.10
CA ASP A 181 16.45 -9.21 8.03
C ASP A 181 15.74 -8.96 6.68
N ALA A 182 16.06 -7.85 6.04
CA ALA A 182 15.42 -7.47 4.78
C ALA A 182 15.60 -8.51 3.67
N HIS A 183 16.72 -9.26 3.66
CA HIS A 183 16.97 -10.33 2.68
C HIS A 183 16.13 -11.58 2.93
N ARG A 184 15.45 -11.66 4.07
CA ARG A 184 14.53 -12.72 4.45
C ARG A 184 13.10 -12.21 4.60
N ALA A 185 12.79 -11.06 3.97
CA ALA A 185 11.48 -10.44 4.00
C ALA A 185 10.89 -10.30 2.59
N VAL A 186 9.57 -10.35 2.50
CA VAL A 186 8.80 -10.03 1.30
C VAL A 186 7.78 -8.94 1.62
N PHE A 187 7.63 -7.96 0.73
CA PHE A 187 6.66 -6.88 0.88
C PHE A 187 5.62 -6.91 -0.24
N PHE A 188 4.33 -6.92 0.16
CA PHE A 188 3.15 -6.88 -0.70
C PHE A 188 2.52 -5.49 -0.64
N GLU A 189 2.25 -4.91 -1.80
CA GLU A 189 1.82 -3.51 -1.93
C GLU A 189 1.09 -3.31 -3.26
N ASP A 190 0.07 -2.46 -3.30
CA ASP A 190 -0.72 -2.11 -4.48
C ASP A 190 -0.14 -0.93 -5.29
N THR A 191 0.68 -0.11 -4.65
CA THR A 191 1.29 1.08 -5.25
C THR A 191 2.76 0.85 -5.62
N PRO A 192 3.13 0.75 -6.92
CA PRO A 192 4.48 0.31 -7.35
C PRO A 192 5.62 1.11 -6.75
N ARG A 193 5.49 2.45 -6.61
CA ARG A 193 6.55 3.31 -6.06
C ARG A 193 6.92 2.97 -4.61
N ASN A 194 5.97 2.42 -3.85
CA ASN A 194 6.21 2.02 -2.46
C ASN A 194 7.05 0.75 -2.34
N LEU A 195 7.15 -0.05 -3.40
CA LEU A 195 8.02 -1.25 -3.44
C LEU A 195 9.49 -0.91 -3.63
N GLN A 196 9.81 0.24 -4.26
CA GLN A 196 11.19 0.59 -4.61
C GLN A 196 12.14 0.68 -3.41
N PRO A 197 11.81 1.35 -2.28
CA PRO A 197 12.71 1.39 -1.14
C PRO A 197 12.86 0.04 -0.44
N ALA A 198 11.80 -0.78 -0.38
CA ALA A 198 11.86 -2.14 0.14
C ALA A 198 12.83 -3.01 -0.66
N ARG A 199 12.74 -2.95 -2.00
CA ARG A 199 13.68 -3.62 -2.92
C ARG A 199 15.11 -3.15 -2.71
N SER A 200 15.33 -1.85 -2.51
CA SER A 200 16.65 -1.28 -2.26
C SER A 200 17.28 -1.75 -0.94
N LEU A 201 16.47 -2.16 0.04
CA LEU A 201 16.93 -2.79 1.28
C LEU A 201 17.19 -4.30 1.14
N GLY A 202 16.80 -4.92 0.03
CA GLY A 202 16.97 -6.35 -0.20
C GLY A 202 15.73 -7.20 -0.01
N MET A 203 14.57 -6.60 0.29
CA MET A 203 13.30 -7.35 0.37
C MET A 203 12.90 -7.86 -1.02
N ALA A 204 12.27 -9.03 -1.07
CA ALA A 204 11.46 -9.43 -2.20
C ALA A 204 10.22 -8.54 -2.29
N THR A 205 9.74 -8.23 -3.49
CA THR A 205 8.66 -7.27 -3.70
C THR A 205 7.59 -7.83 -4.62
N VAL A 206 6.34 -7.73 -4.18
CA VAL A 206 5.19 -8.24 -4.94
C VAL A 206 4.15 -7.12 -5.05
N LEU A 207 3.82 -6.78 -6.29
CA LEU A 207 2.73 -5.85 -6.59
C LEU A 207 1.41 -6.61 -6.62
N ILE A 208 0.43 -6.12 -5.86
CA ILE A 208 -0.93 -6.64 -5.87
C ILE A 208 -1.82 -5.72 -6.71
N GLY A 209 -2.66 -6.31 -7.55
CA GLY A 209 -3.49 -5.56 -8.51
C GLY A 209 -2.73 -5.08 -9.74
N ASP A 210 -3.21 -4.01 -10.35
CA ASP A 210 -2.68 -3.43 -11.59
C ASP A 210 -1.75 -2.22 -11.37
N GLY A 211 -1.47 -1.88 -10.09
CA GLY A 211 -0.66 -0.73 -9.71
C GLY A 211 -1.34 0.61 -9.96
N HIS A 212 -2.67 0.65 -10.06
CA HIS A 212 -3.49 1.86 -10.26
C HIS A 212 -3.08 2.68 -11.50
N GLY A 213 -2.61 1.98 -12.56
CA GLY A 213 -2.12 2.63 -13.79
C GLY A 213 -0.78 3.35 -13.66
N HIS A 214 -0.05 3.16 -12.57
CA HIS A 214 1.31 3.66 -12.41
C HIS A 214 2.33 2.76 -13.12
N GLU A 215 3.48 3.34 -13.49
CA GLU A 215 4.59 2.59 -14.07
C GLU A 215 5.09 1.51 -13.11
N ILE A 216 5.18 0.28 -13.61
CA ILE A 216 5.75 -0.87 -12.89
C ILE A 216 7.25 -0.94 -13.24
N GLY A 217 8.09 -0.52 -12.31
CA GLY A 217 9.54 -0.46 -12.50
C GLY A 217 10.25 -1.78 -12.19
N PRO A 218 11.59 -1.84 -12.43
CA PRO A 218 12.40 -3.03 -12.21
C PRO A 218 12.54 -3.46 -10.74
N TRP A 219 12.04 -2.64 -9.82
CA TRP A 219 12.00 -2.93 -8.39
C TRP A 219 10.83 -3.82 -7.98
N VAL A 220 9.97 -4.26 -8.90
CA VAL A 220 8.89 -5.22 -8.69
C VAL A 220 9.37 -6.59 -9.14
N ASP A 221 9.51 -7.54 -8.21
CA ASP A 221 9.98 -8.90 -8.51
C ASP A 221 8.87 -9.78 -9.08
N ALA A 222 7.62 -9.58 -8.61
CA ALA A 222 6.44 -10.29 -9.12
C ALA A 222 5.20 -9.40 -9.07
N THR A 223 4.19 -9.75 -9.87
CA THR A 223 2.86 -9.16 -9.85
C THR A 223 1.81 -10.23 -9.64
N ALA A 224 0.75 -9.91 -8.90
CA ALA A 224 -0.40 -10.80 -8.73
C ALA A 224 -1.68 -9.98 -8.73
N PRO A 225 -2.74 -10.42 -9.43
CA PRO A 225 -4.02 -9.72 -9.42
C PRO A 225 -4.72 -9.79 -8.06
N ASP A 226 -4.42 -10.83 -7.26
CA ASP A 226 -5.03 -11.08 -5.95
C ASP A 226 -4.01 -11.64 -4.96
N LEU A 227 -4.02 -11.11 -3.74
CA LEU A 227 -3.10 -11.50 -2.67
C LEU A 227 -3.31 -12.95 -2.22
N LEU A 228 -4.55 -13.37 -2.06
CA LEU A 228 -4.90 -14.70 -1.56
C LEU A 228 -4.45 -15.78 -2.54
N ASP A 229 -4.67 -15.57 -3.84
CA ASP A 229 -4.24 -16.49 -4.88
C ASP A 229 -2.72 -16.61 -4.92
N PHE A 230 -2.00 -15.49 -4.73
CA PHE A 230 -0.54 -15.49 -4.66
C PHE A 230 -0.02 -16.26 -3.43
N LEU A 231 -0.61 -16.06 -2.25
CA LEU A 231 -0.11 -16.62 -0.99
C LEU A 231 -0.45 -18.11 -0.80
N THR A 232 -1.57 -18.58 -1.37
CA THR A 232 -2.08 -19.95 -1.16
C THR A 232 -1.03 -21.05 -1.38
N PRO A 233 -0.20 -21.03 -2.45
CA PRO A 233 0.83 -22.06 -2.67
C PRO A 233 1.92 -22.08 -1.58
N TYR A 234 2.19 -20.97 -0.92
CA TYR A 234 3.22 -20.89 0.12
C TYR A 234 2.71 -21.40 1.48
N ALA A 235 1.47 -21.13 1.81
CA ALA A 235 0.81 -21.67 3.01
C ALA A 235 0.70 -23.21 2.97
N LEU A 236 0.35 -23.78 1.83
CA LEU A 236 0.24 -25.23 1.65
C LEU A 236 1.59 -25.96 1.74
N LYS A 237 2.67 -25.34 1.27
CA LYS A 237 4.03 -25.91 1.35
C LYS A 237 4.55 -25.95 2.78
N ALA A 238 4.15 -25.01 3.64
CA ALA A 238 4.57 -24.98 5.03
C ALA A 238 3.88 -26.05 5.91
N ALA A 239 2.73 -26.57 5.46
CA ALA A 239 1.94 -27.60 6.16
C ALA A 239 2.33 -29.04 5.76
N ALA A 240 3.20 -29.24 4.76
CA ALA A 240 3.67 -30.52 4.24
C ALA A 240 5.05 -30.89 4.76
#